data_ae2350796780264afb513ee420ee7e05
#
_entry.id   ae2350796780264afb513ee420ee7e05
#
_cell.length_a   1.000
_cell.length_b   1.000
_cell.length_c   1.000
_cell.angle_alpha   90.00
_cell.angle_beta   90.00
_cell.angle_gamma   90.00
#
_symmetry.space_group_name_H-M   'P 1'
#
loop_
_entity.id
_entity.type
_entity.pdbx_description
1 polymer ?
#
loop_
_entity_poly.entity_id
_entity_poly.type
_entity_poly.pdbx_seq_one_letter_code
_entity_poly.pdbx_strand_id
1 'polypeptide(L)'
;METNTAGSRSMQPRKRIARGPARPRFLASRDLDRMMIMFVTLMGEVSALRDRLDTHEALADAGKTQKTGEVEGYQISEERLSRRQERQLAMARRVFRVMADELGSKANGATPADMSDIDIHT
;
A
#
# COMPACT_ATOMS: atom_id res chain seq x y z
N MET A 1 59.63 -44.49 28.89
CA MET A 1 59.71 -43.13 28.32
C MET A 1 58.58 -42.99 27.29
N GLU A 2 57.49 -42.43 27.69
CA GLU A 2 56.32 -42.18 26.81
C GLU A 2 56.39 -40.78 26.28
N THR A 3 56.57 -40.65 24.99
CA THR A 3 56.48 -39.34 24.31
C THR A 3 55.03 -39.06 23.95
N ASN A 4 54.43 -38.18 24.72
CA ASN A 4 53.10 -37.71 24.50
C ASN A 4 53.05 -36.72 23.33
N THR A 5 52.62 -37.19 22.18
CA THR A 5 52.42 -36.34 21.01
C THR A 5 51.04 -35.69 21.10
N ALA A 6 50.99 -34.50 21.70
CA ALA A 6 49.78 -33.70 21.72
C ALA A 6 49.46 -33.24 20.31
N GLY A 7 48.41 -33.80 19.73
CA GLY A 7 47.88 -33.40 18.42
C GLY A 7 47.39 -31.94 18.44
N SER A 8 48.15 -31.11 17.78
CA SER A 8 47.73 -29.71 17.52
C SER A 8 46.47 -29.69 16.66
N ARG A 9 45.33 -29.51 17.29
CA ARG A 9 44.11 -29.21 16.56
C ARG A 9 44.19 -27.77 16.05
N SER A 10 44.50 -27.63 14.79
CA SER A 10 44.44 -26.34 14.13
C SER A 10 42.99 -25.83 14.20
N MET A 11 42.77 -24.86 15.06
CA MET A 11 41.51 -24.11 15.08
C MET A 11 41.41 -23.29 13.80
N GLN A 12 40.70 -23.78 12.81
CA GLN A 12 40.35 -22.97 11.66
C GLN A 12 39.54 -21.75 12.11
N PRO A 13 39.94 -20.53 11.71
CA PRO A 13 39.16 -19.35 12.05
C PRO A 13 37.80 -19.46 11.38
N ARG A 14 36.76 -19.53 12.21
CA ARG A 14 35.39 -19.42 11.72
C ARG A 14 35.27 -18.11 10.96
N LYS A 15 35.04 -18.19 9.65
CA LYS A 15 34.69 -17.01 8.86
C LYS A 15 33.49 -16.34 9.53
N ARG A 16 33.72 -15.23 10.21
CA ARG A 16 32.67 -14.32 10.59
C ARG A 16 32.12 -13.76 9.29
N ILE A 17 31.00 -14.30 8.84
CA ILE A 17 30.20 -13.63 7.82
C ILE A 17 29.78 -12.32 8.47
N ALA A 18 30.43 -11.24 8.07
CA ALA A 18 29.97 -9.91 8.42
C ALA A 18 28.58 -9.77 7.81
N ARG A 19 27.56 -10.03 8.64
CA ARG A 19 26.22 -9.57 8.31
C ARG A 19 26.33 -8.05 8.24
N GLY A 20 26.30 -7.52 7.02
CA GLY A 20 26.13 -6.10 6.82
C GLY A 20 24.94 -5.63 7.67
N PRO A 21 24.87 -4.34 8.05
CA PRO A 21 23.80 -3.84 8.87
C PRO A 21 22.50 -4.29 8.24
N ALA A 22 21.78 -5.21 8.91
CA ALA A 22 20.45 -5.60 8.48
C ALA A 22 19.66 -4.29 8.45
N ARG A 23 19.30 -3.83 7.24
CA ARG A 23 18.34 -2.73 7.12
C ARG A 23 17.15 -3.14 7.97
N PRO A 24 16.78 -2.35 8.99
CA PRO A 24 15.63 -2.68 9.79
C PRO A 24 14.45 -2.80 8.82
N ARG A 25 13.99 -4.01 8.59
CA ARG A 25 12.73 -4.26 7.91
C ARG A 25 11.66 -3.89 8.93
N PHE A 26 11.28 -2.62 8.96
CA PHE A 26 10.25 -2.13 9.88
C PHE A 26 8.90 -2.78 9.60
N LEU A 27 8.70 -3.36 8.41
CA LEU A 27 7.44 -3.94 7.97
C LEU A 27 7.70 -5.31 7.36
N ALA A 28 7.27 -6.36 8.06
CA ALA A 28 7.08 -7.67 7.45
C ALA A 28 5.93 -7.58 6.42
N SER A 29 5.87 -8.50 5.46
CA SER A 29 4.81 -8.55 4.44
C SER A 29 3.41 -8.49 5.06
N ARG A 30 3.19 -9.19 6.18
CA ARG A 30 1.94 -9.16 6.95
C ARG A 30 1.61 -7.78 7.51
N ASP A 31 2.61 -7.01 7.92
CA ASP A 31 2.41 -5.66 8.46
C ASP A 31 2.07 -4.67 7.33
N LEU A 32 2.63 -4.86 6.14
CA LEU A 32 2.24 -4.12 4.95
C LEU A 32 0.79 -4.38 4.57
N ASP A 33 0.34 -5.63 4.61
CA ASP A 33 -1.05 -5.99 4.34
C ASP A 33 -2.00 -5.32 5.34
N ARG A 34 -1.64 -5.34 6.63
CA ARG A 34 -2.40 -4.64 7.67
C ARG A 34 -2.46 -3.13 7.43
N MET A 35 -1.33 -2.52 7.07
CA MET A 35 -1.29 -1.09 6.74
C MET A 35 -2.16 -0.77 5.54
N MET A 36 -2.18 -1.60 4.50
CA MET A 36 -3.07 -1.42 3.34
C MET A 36 -4.54 -1.43 3.76
N ILE A 37 -4.94 -2.35 4.63
CA ILE A 37 -6.31 -2.39 5.18
C ILE A 37 -6.61 -1.11 5.96
N MET A 38 -5.67 -0.65 6.79
CA MET A 38 -5.82 0.60 7.55
C MET A 38 -5.97 1.81 6.62
N PHE A 39 -5.19 1.91 5.55
CA PHE A 39 -5.31 2.97 4.56
C PHE A 39 -6.66 2.98 3.85
N VAL A 40 -7.12 1.82 3.40
CA VAL A 40 -8.43 1.69 2.74
C VAL A 40 -9.56 2.07 3.70
N THR A 41 -9.47 1.63 4.96
CA THR A 41 -10.43 2.02 6.00
C THR A 41 -10.43 3.52 6.23
N LEU A 42 -9.24 4.14 6.38
CA LEU A 42 -9.11 5.58 6.56
C LEU A 42 -9.64 6.36 5.34
N MET A 43 -9.42 5.87 4.13
CA MET A 43 -10.00 6.46 2.92
C MET A 43 -11.53 6.42 2.96
N GLY A 44 -12.11 5.33 3.48
CA GLY A 44 -13.56 5.22 3.69
C GLY A 44 -14.09 6.28 4.66
N GLU A 45 -13.39 6.49 5.78
CA GLU A 45 -13.74 7.53 6.76
C GLU A 45 -13.64 8.95 6.15
N VAL A 46 -12.58 9.23 5.40
CA VAL A 46 -12.43 10.52 4.70
C VAL A 46 -13.54 10.73 3.67
N SER A 47 -13.91 9.68 2.92
CA SER A 47 -15.02 9.74 1.97
C SER A 47 -16.34 10.03 2.67
N ALA A 48 -16.62 9.37 3.79
CA ALA A 48 -17.84 9.60 4.57
C ALA A 48 -17.90 11.04 5.10
N LEU A 49 -16.80 11.59 5.58
CA LEU A 49 -16.72 12.98 6.03
C LEU A 49 -16.94 13.96 4.87
N ARG A 50 -16.39 13.71 3.71
CA ARG A 50 -16.62 14.53 2.50
C ARG A 50 -18.07 14.48 2.04
N ASP A 51 -18.69 13.31 2.08
CA ASP A 51 -20.08 13.14 1.71
C ASP A 51 -21.01 13.86 2.71
N ARG A 52 -20.67 13.82 3.99
CA ARG A 52 -21.38 14.56 5.02
C ARG A 52 -21.25 16.07 4.82
N LEU A 53 -20.06 16.56 4.51
CA LEU A 53 -19.81 17.96 4.19
C LEU A 53 -20.63 18.39 2.95
N ASP A 54 -20.63 17.60 1.91
CA ASP A 54 -21.43 17.83 0.71
C ASP A 54 -22.94 17.91 1.00
N THR A 55 -23.44 17.13 1.96
CA THR A 55 -24.81 17.24 2.44
C THR A 55 -25.07 18.57 3.14
N HIS A 56 -24.14 19.01 4.00
CA HIS A 56 -24.25 20.32 4.65
C HIS A 56 -24.25 21.48 3.64
N GLU A 57 -23.39 21.42 2.63
CA GLU A 57 -23.36 22.38 1.54
C GLU A 57 -24.68 22.40 0.77
N ALA A 58 -25.23 21.23 0.44
CA ALA A 58 -26.50 21.14 -0.24
C ALA A 58 -27.69 21.73 0.55
N LEU A 59 -27.70 21.49 1.85
CA LEU A 59 -28.70 22.06 2.74
C LEU A 59 -28.56 23.59 2.87
N ALA A 60 -27.32 24.06 2.95
CA ALA A 60 -27.01 25.48 3.02
C ALA A 60 -27.45 26.20 1.72
N ASP A 61 -27.13 25.63 0.56
CA ASP A 61 -27.52 26.17 -0.76
C ASP A 61 -29.02 26.21 -0.92
N ALA A 62 -29.75 25.26 -0.33
CA ALA A 62 -31.21 25.23 -0.32
C ALA A 62 -31.84 26.12 0.75
N GLY A 63 -31.06 26.85 1.55
CA GLY A 63 -31.55 27.68 2.66
C GLY A 63 -32.15 26.88 3.81
N LYS A 64 -31.85 25.59 3.91
CA LYS A 64 -32.35 24.71 4.96
C LYS A 64 -31.48 24.70 6.19
N THR A 65 -32.04 24.33 7.33
CA THR A 65 -31.26 24.16 8.55
C THR A 65 -30.32 22.95 8.45
N GLN A 66 -29.15 23.05 9.08
CA GLN A 66 -28.14 21.99 9.09
C GLN A 66 -28.17 21.19 10.40
N LYS A 67 -29.34 21.00 10.97
CA LYS A 67 -29.55 20.17 12.16
C LYS A 67 -29.25 18.70 11.82
N THR A 68 -28.83 17.93 12.81
CA THR A 68 -28.51 16.52 12.64
C THR A 68 -29.60 15.73 11.93
N GLY A 69 -30.86 15.95 12.28
CA GLY A 69 -32.01 15.27 11.64
C GLY A 69 -32.13 15.60 10.15
N GLU A 70 -31.89 16.84 9.75
CA GLU A 70 -31.92 17.27 8.35
C GLU A 70 -30.77 16.64 7.56
N VAL A 71 -29.59 16.55 8.16
CA VAL A 71 -28.40 15.92 7.54
C VAL A 71 -28.60 14.42 7.38
N GLU A 72 -29.12 13.74 8.40
CA GLU A 72 -29.36 12.29 8.36
C GLU A 72 -30.50 11.91 7.42
N GLY A 73 -31.55 12.76 7.30
CA GLY A 73 -32.67 12.55 6.43
C GLY A 73 -32.52 13.07 5.00
N TYR A 74 -31.33 13.59 4.65
CA TYR A 74 -31.10 14.18 3.34
C TYR A 74 -31.24 13.15 2.20
N GLN A 75 -32.07 13.45 1.22
CA GLN A 75 -32.23 12.64 0.02
C GLN A 75 -31.30 13.16 -1.07
N ILE A 76 -30.29 12.35 -1.40
CA ILE A 76 -29.28 12.71 -2.39
C ILE A 76 -29.87 12.60 -3.81
N SER A 77 -29.59 13.58 -4.68
CA SER A 77 -29.89 13.49 -6.11
C SER A 77 -28.88 12.58 -6.83
N GLU A 78 -29.30 11.99 -7.96
CA GLU A 78 -28.43 11.15 -8.78
C GLU A 78 -27.18 11.89 -9.25
N GLU A 79 -27.33 13.15 -9.65
CA GLU A 79 -26.22 13.99 -10.07
C GLU A 79 -25.20 14.21 -8.94
N ARG A 80 -25.66 14.47 -7.74
CA ARG A 80 -24.78 14.65 -6.57
C ARG A 80 -24.13 13.34 -6.15
N LEU A 81 -24.84 12.21 -6.26
CA LEU A 81 -24.28 10.89 -6.02
C LEU A 81 -23.14 10.57 -7.00
N SER A 82 -23.35 10.83 -8.28
CA SER A 82 -22.33 10.66 -9.31
C SER A 82 -21.08 11.49 -9.00
N ARG A 83 -21.24 12.76 -8.64
CA ARG A 83 -20.11 13.62 -8.23
C ARG A 83 -19.38 13.10 -6.99
N ARG A 84 -20.08 12.52 -6.01
CA ARG A 84 -19.45 11.88 -4.85
C ARG A 84 -18.58 10.69 -5.28
N GLN A 85 -19.11 9.83 -6.14
CA GLN A 85 -18.39 8.66 -6.67
C GLN A 85 -17.14 9.06 -7.46
N GLU A 86 -17.25 10.09 -8.31
CA GLU A 86 -16.09 10.63 -9.06
C GLU A 86 -15.02 11.17 -8.12
N ARG A 87 -15.37 11.90 -7.07
CA ARG A 87 -14.43 12.41 -6.06
C ARG A 87 -13.75 11.27 -5.30
N GLN A 88 -14.49 10.23 -4.93
CA GLN A 88 -13.97 9.05 -4.26
C GLN A 88 -12.96 8.33 -5.14
N LEU A 89 -13.30 8.12 -6.41
CA LEU A 89 -12.42 7.48 -7.39
C LEU A 89 -11.15 8.30 -7.63
N ALA A 90 -11.29 9.62 -7.75
CA ALA A 90 -10.15 10.53 -7.93
C ALA A 90 -9.22 10.52 -6.70
N MET A 91 -9.77 10.42 -5.48
CA MET A 91 -8.98 10.25 -4.26
C MET A 91 -8.22 8.93 -4.26
N ALA A 92 -8.87 7.83 -4.61
CA ALA A 92 -8.23 6.52 -4.71
C ALA A 92 -7.07 6.54 -5.71
N ARG A 93 -7.24 7.15 -6.87
CA ARG A 93 -6.19 7.32 -7.87
C ARG A 93 -4.99 8.11 -7.33
N ARG A 94 -5.24 9.18 -6.56
CA ARG A 94 -4.16 9.97 -5.96
C ARG A 94 -3.41 9.19 -4.88
N VAL A 95 -4.12 8.49 -4.01
CA VAL A 95 -3.50 7.72 -2.91
C VAL A 95 -2.66 6.57 -3.44
N PHE A 96 -3.16 5.84 -4.44
CA PHE A 96 -2.47 4.68 -5.00
C PHE A 96 -1.55 5.00 -6.19
N ARG A 97 -1.36 6.28 -6.51
CA ARG A 97 -0.53 6.71 -7.63
C ARG A 97 0.90 6.18 -7.57
N VAL A 98 1.50 6.19 -6.40
CA VAL A 98 2.87 5.69 -6.18
C VAL A 98 2.98 4.21 -6.59
N MET A 99 2.01 3.39 -6.20
CA MET A 99 1.99 1.97 -6.57
C MET A 99 1.78 1.77 -8.07
N ALA A 100 0.91 2.56 -8.70
CA ALA A 100 0.68 2.51 -10.14
C ALA A 100 1.93 2.92 -10.93
N ASP A 101 2.65 3.95 -10.48
CA ASP A 101 3.89 4.42 -11.10
C ASP A 101 5.00 3.35 -11.00
N GLU A 102 5.13 2.66 -9.87
CA GLU A 102 6.08 1.55 -9.69
C GLU A 102 5.77 0.36 -10.57
N LEU A 103 4.51 -0.03 -10.70
CA LEU A 103 4.07 -1.11 -11.58
C LEU A 103 4.30 -0.77 -13.05
N GLY A 104 4.02 0.47 -13.46
CA GLY A 104 4.28 0.97 -14.81
C GLY A 104 5.77 1.00 -15.15
N SER A 105 6.62 1.40 -14.20
CA SER A 105 8.07 1.39 -14.35
C SER A 105 8.63 -0.02 -14.52
N LYS A 106 8.15 -0.99 -13.77
CA LYS A 106 8.55 -2.39 -13.90
C LYS A 106 8.11 -2.99 -15.24
N ALA A 107 6.92 -2.67 -15.71
CA ALA A 107 6.42 -3.14 -17.02
C ALA A 107 7.25 -2.57 -18.18
N ASN A 108 7.68 -1.31 -18.08
CA ASN A 108 8.51 -0.67 -19.13
C ASN A 108 9.99 -1.07 -19.06
N GLY A 109 10.47 -1.56 -17.91
CA GLY A 109 11.83 -2.06 -17.71
C GLY A 109 12.04 -3.52 -18.09
N ALA A 110 10.97 -4.27 -18.32
CA ALA A 110 11.03 -5.62 -18.88
C ALA A 110 11.27 -5.52 -20.39
N THR A 111 12.54 -5.50 -20.79
CA THR A 111 12.94 -5.54 -22.21
C THR A 111 12.47 -6.87 -22.81
N PRO A 112 11.93 -6.90 -24.03
CA PRO A 112 11.48 -8.13 -24.70
C PRO A 112 12.58 -9.16 -24.97
N ALA A 113 13.82 -8.85 -24.64
CA ALA A 113 14.98 -9.69 -24.87
C ALA A 113 15.06 -10.94 -23.98
N ASP A 114 14.26 -11.02 -22.91
CA ASP A 114 14.30 -12.14 -21.96
C ASP A 114 13.24 -13.23 -22.28
N MET A 115 12.49 -13.07 -23.37
CA MET A 115 11.51 -14.07 -23.81
C MET A 115 12.00 -14.96 -24.96
N SER A 116 13.24 -14.79 -25.41
CA SER A 116 13.77 -15.56 -26.55
C SER A 116 14.46 -16.88 -26.18
N ASP A 117 14.62 -17.20 -24.90
CA ASP A 117 15.26 -18.43 -24.41
C ASP A 117 14.25 -19.47 -23.90
N ILE A 118 13.03 -19.49 -24.44
CA ILE A 118 12.20 -20.68 -24.30
C ILE A 118 12.56 -21.60 -25.47
N ASP A 119 13.62 -22.37 -25.24
CA ASP A 119 14.02 -23.46 -26.12
C ASP A 119 12.95 -24.56 -26.03
N ILE A 120 12.03 -24.55 -27.00
CA ILE A 120 11.05 -25.61 -27.18
C ILE A 120 11.80 -26.74 -27.89
N HIS A 121 12.58 -27.51 -27.14
CA HIS A 121 13.02 -28.81 -27.57
C HIS A 121 11.90 -29.85 -27.28
N THR A 122 11.17 -30.15 -28.28
CA THR A 122 10.33 -31.34 -28.38
C THR A 122 11.22 -32.58 -28.47
#